data_d35e9d31ed28b2e5c74be240dd7b5f78
#
_entry.id   d35e9d31ed28b2e5c74be240dd7b5f78
#
_cell.length_a   1.000
_cell.length_b   1.000
_cell.length_c   1.000
_cell.angle_alpha   90.00
_cell.angle_beta   90.00
_cell.angle_gamma   90.00
#
_symmetry.space_group_name_H-M   'P 1'
#
loop_
_entity.id
_entity.type
_entity.pdbx_description
1 polymer ?
#
loop_
_entity_poly.entity_id
_entity_poly.type
_entity_poly.pdbx_seq_one_letter_code
_entity_poly.pdbx_strand_id
1 'polypeptide(L)'
;MKAGRSVSRFVVNTTVGIGGLFDPASSLGLSREDADLGQTFASWGWRDSRYIVLPLLGPTTLRDATSMFGEQKLSPTSYVSDTALKTGLQFIQITNNRAHLLATDEIRKQSLDDYIFVRDAWAQRRNHQLSKD
;
A
#
# COMPACT_ATOMS: atom_id res chain seq x y z
N MET A 1 -12.67 -13.97 6.56
CA MET A 1 -12.02 -14.89 5.61
C MET A 1 -10.69 -14.37 5.04
N LYS A 2 -10.46 -13.05 4.94
CA LYS A 2 -9.23 -12.47 4.38
C LYS A 2 -7.96 -12.83 5.17
N ALA A 3 -8.01 -12.76 6.51
CA ALA A 3 -6.88 -13.11 7.37
C ALA A 3 -6.43 -14.57 7.19
N GLY A 4 -7.38 -15.52 7.12
CA GLY A 4 -7.06 -16.92 6.87
C GLY A 4 -6.33 -17.13 5.54
N ARG A 5 -6.78 -16.44 4.47
CA ARG A 5 -6.12 -16.50 3.16
C ARG A 5 -4.70 -15.94 3.20
N SER A 6 -4.48 -14.84 3.91
CA SER A 6 -3.15 -14.25 4.08
C SER A 6 -2.21 -15.18 4.85
N VAL A 7 -2.70 -15.85 5.90
CA VAL A 7 -1.93 -16.85 6.66
C VAL A 7 -1.59 -18.04 5.76
N SER A 8 -2.56 -18.56 5.00
CA SER A 8 -2.33 -19.68 4.07
C SER A 8 -1.27 -19.31 3.02
N ARG A 9 -1.34 -18.09 2.44
CA ARG A 9 -0.32 -17.59 1.53
C ARG A 9 1.07 -17.55 2.18
N PHE A 10 1.14 -17.03 3.40
CA PHE A 10 2.40 -16.96 4.13
C PHE A 10 3.00 -18.35 4.31
N VAL A 11 2.22 -19.31 4.78
CA VAL A 11 2.69 -20.70 4.98
C VAL A 11 3.15 -21.33 3.66
N VAL A 12 2.33 -21.25 2.62
CA VAL A 12 2.65 -21.84 1.30
C VAL A 12 3.91 -21.20 0.71
N ASN A 13 4.02 -19.90 0.72
CA ASN A 13 5.17 -19.21 0.14
C ASN A 13 6.44 -19.41 0.98
N THR A 14 6.31 -19.57 2.29
CA THR A 14 7.47 -19.85 3.14
C THR A 14 7.97 -21.30 2.98
N THR A 15 7.06 -22.26 2.85
CA THR A 15 7.42 -23.69 2.78
C THR A 15 7.75 -24.13 1.36
N VAL A 16 6.82 -23.93 0.40
CA VAL A 16 6.97 -24.36 -0.99
C VAL A 16 7.70 -23.31 -1.84
N GLY A 17 7.53 -22.02 -1.49
CA GLY A 17 8.17 -20.89 -2.18
C GLY A 17 9.60 -20.59 -1.72
N ILE A 18 10.25 -21.50 -0.99
CA ILE A 18 11.65 -21.38 -0.53
C ILE A 18 11.85 -20.04 0.20
N GLY A 19 11.17 -19.90 1.36
CA GLY A 19 11.27 -18.69 2.17
C GLY A 19 10.67 -17.43 1.52
N GLY A 20 9.77 -17.58 0.53
CA GLY A 20 9.11 -16.46 -0.15
C GLY A 20 9.82 -15.94 -1.41
N LEU A 21 10.84 -16.66 -1.91
CA LEU A 21 11.49 -16.34 -3.20
C LEU A 21 10.53 -16.56 -4.38
N PHE A 22 9.63 -17.54 -4.27
CA PHE A 22 8.60 -17.82 -5.25
C PHE A 22 7.22 -17.61 -4.63
N ASP A 23 6.19 -17.37 -5.47
CA ASP A 23 4.79 -17.20 -5.05
C ASP A 23 3.89 -18.34 -5.57
N PRO A 24 4.07 -19.58 -5.09
CA PRO A 24 3.19 -20.70 -5.46
C PRO A 24 1.76 -20.49 -4.95
N ALA A 25 1.52 -19.67 -3.93
CA ALA A 25 0.19 -19.39 -3.42
C ALA A 25 -0.70 -18.72 -4.47
N SER A 26 -0.16 -17.86 -5.33
CA SER A 26 -0.90 -17.27 -6.45
C SER A 26 -1.32 -18.31 -7.47
N SER A 27 -0.46 -19.28 -7.77
CA SER A 27 -0.79 -20.40 -8.67
C SER A 27 -1.88 -21.33 -8.10
N LEU A 28 -2.02 -21.40 -6.78
CA LEU A 28 -3.07 -22.12 -6.07
C LEU A 28 -4.39 -21.33 -5.95
N GLY A 29 -4.51 -20.17 -6.62
CA GLY A 29 -5.71 -19.34 -6.57
C GLY A 29 -5.92 -18.56 -5.29
N LEU A 30 -4.90 -18.50 -4.42
CA LEU A 30 -4.93 -17.66 -3.24
C LEU A 30 -4.57 -16.22 -3.64
N SER A 31 -5.57 -15.41 -3.95
CA SER A 31 -5.35 -14.00 -4.33
C SER A 31 -4.66 -13.22 -3.21
N ARG A 32 -3.80 -12.27 -3.61
CA ARG A 32 -3.19 -11.33 -2.66
C ARG A 32 -4.23 -10.34 -2.19
N GLU A 33 -4.36 -10.21 -0.90
CA GLU A 33 -5.20 -9.20 -0.26
C GLU A 33 -4.29 -8.08 0.26
N ASP A 34 -4.43 -6.92 -0.32
CA ASP A 34 -3.73 -5.72 0.15
C ASP A 34 -4.57 -5.09 1.26
N ALA A 35 -4.22 -5.39 2.51
CA ALA A 35 -4.82 -4.79 3.68
C ALA A 35 -3.81 -3.85 4.36
N ASP A 36 -4.29 -2.71 4.82
CA ASP A 36 -3.51 -1.73 5.56
C ASP A 36 -4.23 -1.30 6.86
N LEU A 37 -3.51 -0.66 7.77
CA LEU A 37 -4.10 -0.16 9.02
C LEU A 37 -5.16 0.92 8.77
N GLY A 38 -5.09 1.67 7.67
CA GLY A 38 -6.11 2.63 7.28
C GLY A 38 -7.46 1.96 6.97
N GLN A 39 -7.46 0.78 6.34
CA GLN A 39 -8.67 -0.04 6.15
C GLN A 39 -9.19 -0.55 7.51
N THR A 40 -8.30 -0.96 8.39
CA THR A 40 -8.69 -1.37 9.76
C THR A 40 -9.36 -0.23 10.51
N PHE A 41 -8.81 0.99 10.47
CA PHE A 41 -9.44 2.16 11.09
C PHE A 41 -10.78 2.51 10.46
N ALA A 42 -10.93 2.34 9.14
CA ALA A 42 -12.21 2.51 8.46
C ALA A 42 -13.26 1.50 8.93
N SER A 43 -12.88 0.24 9.12
CA SER A 43 -13.77 -0.81 9.64
C SER A 43 -14.16 -0.57 11.10
N TRP A 44 -13.32 0.08 11.89
CA TRP A 44 -13.61 0.51 13.26
C TRP A 44 -14.49 1.76 13.35
N GLY A 45 -14.86 2.36 12.20
CA GLY A 45 -15.80 3.46 12.11
C GLY A 45 -15.23 4.79 11.62
N TRP A 46 -13.91 4.90 11.45
CA TRP A 46 -13.31 6.11 10.89
C TRP A 46 -13.35 6.07 9.36
N ARG A 47 -14.55 6.06 8.79
CA ARG A 47 -14.76 5.95 7.34
C ARG A 47 -14.47 7.26 6.62
N ASP A 48 -15.01 8.38 7.14
CA ASP A 48 -14.81 9.70 6.55
C ASP A 48 -13.49 10.30 7.01
N SER A 49 -12.61 10.58 6.06
CA SER A 49 -11.33 11.19 6.34
C SER A 49 -10.96 12.21 5.28
N ARG A 50 -10.42 13.35 5.72
CA ARG A 50 -10.04 14.44 4.83
C ARG A 50 -8.90 14.01 3.91
N TYR A 51 -9.06 14.34 2.63
CA TYR A 51 -8.00 14.19 1.63
C TYR A 51 -6.89 15.20 1.89
N ILE A 52 -5.66 14.74 1.85
CA ILE A 52 -4.45 15.54 1.97
C ILE A 52 -3.41 15.05 0.97
N VAL A 53 -2.50 15.93 0.57
CA VAL A 53 -1.36 15.56 -0.26
C VAL A 53 -0.10 15.78 0.56
N LEU A 54 0.61 14.69 0.83
CA LEU A 54 1.87 14.74 1.56
C LEU A 54 3.03 14.93 0.56
N PRO A 55 3.97 15.85 0.85
CA PRO A 55 5.17 15.98 0.04
C PRO A 55 5.92 14.63 0.02
N LEU A 56 6.43 14.24 -1.13
CA LEU A 56 7.14 12.97 -1.41
C LEU A 56 6.28 11.69 -1.33
N LEU A 57 5.23 11.64 -0.52
CA LEU A 57 4.37 10.47 -0.35
C LEU A 57 3.11 10.50 -1.24
N GLY A 58 2.70 11.71 -1.69
CA GLY A 58 1.59 11.88 -2.62
C GLY A 58 0.21 11.93 -1.95
N PRO A 59 -0.84 11.61 -2.71
CA PRO A 59 -2.22 11.70 -2.24
C PRO A 59 -2.52 10.65 -1.17
N THR A 60 -3.21 11.07 -0.12
CA THR A 60 -3.60 10.22 1.01
C THR A 60 -4.80 10.83 1.75
N THR A 61 -5.27 10.18 2.81
CA THR A 61 -6.19 10.79 3.78
C THR A 61 -5.51 10.95 5.14
N LEU A 62 -6.08 11.78 6.00
CA LEU A 62 -5.59 11.96 7.36
C LEU A 62 -5.55 10.62 8.13
N ARG A 63 -6.57 9.77 7.96
CA ARG A 63 -6.62 8.41 8.52
C ARG A 63 -5.46 7.56 8.02
N ASP A 64 -5.24 7.51 6.71
CA ASP A 64 -4.21 6.68 6.11
C ASP A 64 -2.81 7.22 6.42
N ALA A 65 -2.65 8.54 6.51
CA ALA A 65 -1.39 9.15 6.97
C ALA A 65 -1.05 8.76 8.41
N THR A 66 -2.04 8.73 9.31
CA THR A 66 -1.80 8.28 10.69
C THR A 66 -1.50 6.78 10.76
N SER A 67 -2.12 5.95 9.92
CA SER A 67 -1.82 4.52 9.84
C SER A 67 -0.40 4.23 9.36
N MET A 68 0.15 5.04 8.46
CA MET A 68 1.51 4.89 7.96
C MET A 68 2.56 4.89 9.09
N PHE A 69 2.37 5.70 10.12
CA PHE A 69 3.28 5.71 11.29
C PHE A 69 3.23 4.40 12.07
N GLY A 70 2.05 3.80 12.20
CA GLY A 70 1.88 2.48 12.82
C GLY A 70 2.49 1.38 11.98
N GLU A 71 2.21 1.38 10.69
CA GLU A 71 2.71 0.40 9.73
C GLU A 71 4.24 0.43 9.61
N GLN A 72 4.84 1.63 9.66
CA GLN A 72 6.29 1.77 9.63
C GLN A 72 6.96 1.04 10.81
N LYS A 73 6.36 1.10 12.01
CA LYS A 73 6.87 0.38 13.18
C LYS A 73 6.67 -1.14 13.08
N LEU A 74 5.62 -1.58 12.41
CA LEU A 74 5.33 -3.00 12.19
C LEU A 74 6.11 -3.58 10.99
N SER A 75 6.70 -2.73 10.16
CA SER A 75 7.47 -3.15 8.99
C SER A 75 8.77 -3.85 9.42
N PRO A 76 9.14 -4.96 8.76
CA PRO A 76 10.42 -5.62 8.97
C PRO A 76 11.63 -4.67 8.84
N THR A 77 11.51 -3.65 8.01
CA THR A 77 12.55 -2.64 7.81
C THR A 77 12.82 -1.77 9.06
N SER A 78 11.86 -1.71 10.00
CA SER A 78 12.07 -0.98 11.26
C SER A 78 13.08 -1.66 12.18
N TYR A 79 13.25 -2.97 12.05
CA TYR A 79 14.19 -3.78 12.83
C TYR A 79 15.59 -3.84 12.23
N VAL A 80 15.81 -3.21 11.08
CA VAL A 80 17.15 -3.08 10.49
C VAL A 80 17.94 -2.05 11.29
N SER A 81 19.01 -2.52 11.95
CA SER A 81 19.85 -1.69 12.83
C SER A 81 20.80 -0.79 12.03
N ASP A 82 21.18 -1.22 10.81
CA ASP A 82 22.08 -0.48 9.94
C ASP A 82 21.35 0.69 9.28
N THR A 83 21.76 1.91 9.64
CA THR A 83 21.17 3.15 9.13
C THR A 83 21.41 3.32 7.63
N ALA A 84 22.56 2.90 7.11
CA ALA A 84 22.86 3.01 5.68
C ALA A 84 21.96 2.08 4.86
N LEU A 85 21.82 0.83 5.29
CA LEU A 85 20.92 -0.14 4.67
C LEU A 85 19.46 0.33 4.73
N LYS A 86 19.01 0.81 5.87
CA LYS A 86 17.64 1.34 6.05
C LYS A 86 17.37 2.51 5.10
N THR A 87 18.29 3.46 5.01
CA THR A 87 18.18 4.61 4.10
C THR A 87 18.17 4.14 2.64
N GLY A 88 19.03 3.19 2.28
CA GLY A 88 19.07 2.61 0.94
C GLY A 88 17.73 1.95 0.55
N LEU A 89 17.14 1.15 1.44
CA LEU A 89 15.83 0.53 1.22
C LEU A 89 14.72 1.56 1.05
N GLN A 90 14.74 2.65 1.82
CA GLN A 90 13.78 3.74 1.68
C GLN A 90 13.92 4.44 0.32
N PHE A 91 15.14 4.70 -0.13
CA PHE A 91 15.38 5.28 -1.46
C PHE A 91 14.86 4.38 -2.58
N ILE A 92 15.13 3.08 -2.51
CA ILE A 92 14.61 2.11 -3.48
C ILE A 92 13.08 2.14 -3.49
N GLN A 93 12.45 2.16 -2.34
CA GLN A 93 10.99 2.20 -2.22
C GLN A 93 10.39 3.49 -2.81
N ILE A 94 10.96 4.64 -2.52
CA ILE A 94 10.52 5.94 -3.09
C ILE A 94 10.70 5.93 -4.61
N THR A 95 11.84 5.46 -5.12
CA THR A 95 12.12 5.38 -6.56
C THR A 95 11.15 4.43 -7.26
N ASN A 96 10.89 3.26 -6.68
CA ASN A 96 9.94 2.30 -7.21
C ASN A 96 8.50 2.87 -7.24
N ASN A 97 8.08 3.54 -6.18
CA ASN A 97 6.77 4.22 -6.14
C ASN A 97 6.67 5.29 -7.23
N ARG A 98 7.72 6.07 -7.43
CA ARG A 98 7.76 7.08 -8.50
C ARG A 98 7.71 6.45 -9.90
N ALA A 99 8.43 5.35 -10.10
CA ALA A 99 8.42 4.61 -11.37
C ALA A 99 7.00 4.14 -11.76
N HIS A 100 6.24 3.63 -10.80
CA HIS A 100 4.83 3.25 -11.02
C HIS A 100 3.92 4.43 -11.36
N LEU A 101 4.23 5.63 -10.91
CA LEU A 101 3.44 6.83 -11.20
C LEU A 101 3.76 7.43 -12.58
N LEU A 102 4.90 7.10 -13.20
CA LEU A 102 5.28 7.66 -14.50
C LEU A 102 4.24 7.35 -15.60
N ALA A 103 3.68 6.14 -15.60
CA ALA A 103 2.64 5.78 -16.57
C ALA A 103 1.36 6.62 -16.42
N THR A 104 1.10 7.14 -15.23
CA THR A 104 -0.06 7.98 -14.92
C THR A 104 0.18 9.45 -15.30
N ASP A 105 1.45 9.87 -15.38
CA ASP A 105 1.81 11.27 -15.68
C ASP A 105 1.32 11.70 -17.07
N GLU A 106 1.30 10.82 -18.06
CA GLU A 106 0.78 11.12 -19.40
C GLU A 106 -0.73 11.39 -19.40
N ILE A 107 -1.49 10.60 -18.66
CA ILE A 107 -2.94 10.77 -18.53
C ILE A 107 -3.23 12.05 -17.74
N ARG A 108 -2.43 12.34 -16.74
CA ARG A 108 -2.53 13.53 -15.90
C ARG A 108 -2.33 14.83 -16.71
N LYS A 109 -1.34 14.85 -17.61
CA LYS A 109 -1.09 16.00 -18.50
C LYS A 109 -2.25 16.33 -19.43
N GLN A 110 -3.12 15.38 -19.73
CA GLN A 110 -4.29 15.55 -20.60
C GLN A 110 -5.53 16.01 -19.83
N SER A 111 -5.49 16.05 -18.50
CA SER A 111 -6.61 16.52 -17.68
C SER A 111 -6.69 18.04 -17.65
N LEU A 112 -7.91 18.58 -17.60
CA LEU A 112 -8.17 20.02 -17.47
C LEU A 112 -7.70 20.57 -16.12
N ASP A 113 -7.81 19.77 -15.06
CA ASP A 113 -7.36 20.09 -13.70
C ASP A 113 -6.66 18.87 -13.10
N ASP A 114 -5.35 19.00 -12.96
CA ASP A 114 -4.48 17.97 -12.45
C ASP A 114 -4.81 17.54 -11.02
N TYR A 115 -5.13 18.51 -10.16
CA TYR A 115 -5.46 18.23 -8.76
C TYR A 115 -6.78 17.46 -8.63
N ILE A 116 -7.81 17.90 -9.32
CA ILE A 116 -9.13 17.24 -9.27
C ILE A 116 -9.02 15.82 -9.82
N PHE A 117 -8.31 15.65 -10.95
CA PHE A 117 -8.10 14.33 -11.55
C PHE A 117 -7.42 13.35 -10.58
N VAL A 118 -6.29 13.75 -10.00
CA VAL A 118 -5.51 12.90 -9.07
C VAL A 118 -6.31 12.60 -7.81
N ARG A 119 -7.01 13.59 -7.25
CA ARG A 119 -7.85 13.42 -6.07
C ARG A 119 -8.97 12.40 -6.32
N ASP A 120 -9.69 12.56 -7.42
CA ASP A 120 -10.85 11.73 -7.71
C ASP A 120 -10.47 10.31 -8.10
N ALA A 121 -9.40 10.13 -8.89
CA ALA A 121 -8.85 8.81 -9.22
C ALA A 121 -8.38 8.07 -7.96
N TRP A 122 -7.68 8.77 -7.07
CA TRP A 122 -7.22 8.19 -5.79
C TRP A 122 -8.41 7.85 -4.89
N ALA A 123 -9.39 8.75 -4.75
CA ALA A 123 -10.57 8.54 -3.90
C ALA A 123 -11.41 7.35 -4.40
N GLN A 124 -11.63 7.23 -5.70
CA GLN A 124 -12.35 6.08 -6.29
C GLN A 124 -11.65 4.76 -5.99
N ARG A 125 -10.34 4.70 -6.21
CA ARG A 125 -9.53 3.51 -5.90
C ARG A 125 -9.63 3.16 -4.41
N ARG A 126 -9.50 4.16 -3.52
CA ARG A 126 -9.53 3.95 -2.07
C ARG A 126 -10.91 3.50 -1.59
N ASN A 127 -11.97 4.12 -2.08
CA ASN A 127 -13.35 3.71 -1.77
C ASN A 127 -13.63 2.28 -2.22
N HIS A 128 -13.12 1.88 -3.39
CA HIS A 128 -13.24 0.50 -3.84
C HIS A 128 -12.51 -0.51 -2.93
N GLN A 129 -11.35 -0.14 -2.39
CA GLN A 129 -10.64 -0.98 -1.42
C GLN A 129 -11.44 -1.13 -0.12
N LEU A 130 -12.03 -0.02 0.38
CA LEU A 130 -12.84 -0.01 1.61
C LEU A 130 -14.19 -0.72 1.46
N SER A 131 -14.75 -0.78 0.26
CA SER A 131 -16.05 -1.44 0.00
C SER A 131 -15.94 -2.96 -0.10
N LYS A 132 -14.74 -3.50 -0.27
CA LYS A 132 -14.49 -4.95 -0.32
C LYS A 132 -14.45 -5.63 1.06
N ASP A 133 -14.49 -4.85 2.12
CA ASP A 133 -14.57 -5.29 3.51
C ASP A 133 -16.00 -5.33 4.02
#